data_5304f6d7c4c9c36eabedf589a2e8f6ac
#
_entry.id   5304f6d7c4c9c36eabedf589a2e8f6ac
#
_cell.length_a   1.000
_cell.length_b   1.000
_cell.length_c   1.000
_cell.angle_alpha   90.00
_cell.angle_beta   90.00
_cell.angle_gamma   90.00
#
_symmetry.space_group_name_H-M   'P 1'
#
loop_
_entity.id
_entity.type
_entity.pdbx_description
1 polymer ?
#
loop_
_entity_poly.entity_id
_entity_poly.type
_entity_poly.pdbx_seq_one_letter_code
_entity_poly.pdbx_strand_id
1 'polypeptide(L)'
;MSETVKFTCQRVPREIGAFTGFAELNEYRRKLRELGMIGVDANGIGFGNLSIRDGATSRFYITGSGTGGTADLIPSDYARVVAYDFAKNWLRCEGPTVASSESLTHAAVYESEPTVFSVIHGHDVKLWAALLEEEATATPKGVEYGTPEIAYAVRNLFKVTDMERRKILQWPGMKEGSWHLGEMREKRLGRYSDRRSEAKCSVAAMLYVTPV
;
A
#
# COMPACT_ATOMS: atom_id res chain seq x y z
N MET A 1 -4.60 -17.72 14.18
CA MET A 1 -5.11 -16.83 13.13
C MET A 1 -4.39 -15.50 13.32
N SER A 2 -3.75 -14.98 12.27
CA SER A 2 -2.95 -13.75 12.38
C SER A 2 -3.85 -12.57 12.75
N GLU A 3 -3.55 -11.86 13.84
CA GLU A 3 -4.25 -10.65 14.31
C GLU A 3 -4.10 -9.45 13.36
N THR A 4 -3.46 -9.63 12.21
CA THR A 4 -3.12 -8.53 11.29
C THR A 4 -4.24 -8.11 10.35
N VAL A 5 -5.26 -8.94 10.10
CA VAL A 5 -6.38 -8.59 9.20
C VAL A 5 -7.59 -8.17 10.03
N LYS A 6 -7.93 -6.86 10.02
CA LYS A 6 -9.00 -6.27 10.81
C LYS A 6 -10.37 -6.20 10.08
N PHE A 7 -10.41 -6.43 8.78
CA PHE A 7 -11.65 -6.45 8.01
C PHE A 7 -12.20 -7.87 7.83
N THR A 8 -13.48 -7.99 7.54
CA THR A 8 -14.08 -9.26 7.13
C THR A 8 -13.73 -9.58 5.69
N CYS A 9 -12.98 -10.66 5.45
CA CYS A 9 -12.59 -11.10 4.12
C CYS A 9 -13.40 -12.32 3.67
N GLN A 10 -14.18 -12.17 2.60
CA GLN A 10 -14.76 -13.29 1.87
C GLN A 10 -13.77 -13.76 0.79
N ARG A 11 -12.92 -14.73 1.13
CA ARG A 11 -11.99 -15.31 0.16
C ARG A 11 -12.67 -16.39 -0.67
N VAL A 12 -12.57 -16.27 -1.99
CA VAL A 12 -12.95 -17.30 -2.98
C VAL A 12 -11.67 -17.96 -3.47
N PRO A 13 -11.42 -19.24 -3.14
CA PRO A 13 -10.27 -19.97 -3.66
C PRO A 13 -10.30 -20.00 -5.18
N ARG A 14 -9.27 -19.48 -5.81
CA ARG A 14 -9.08 -19.46 -7.26
C ARG A 14 -7.59 -19.46 -7.56
N GLU A 15 -7.17 -20.09 -8.61
CA GLU A 15 -5.81 -19.94 -9.12
C GLU A 15 -5.63 -18.53 -9.69
N ILE A 16 -4.50 -17.89 -9.36
CA ILE A 16 -4.07 -16.61 -9.91
C ILE A 16 -2.89 -16.89 -10.83
N GLY A 17 -3.09 -16.71 -12.14
CA GLY A 17 -2.02 -16.67 -13.12
C GLY A 17 -1.31 -15.31 -13.17
N ALA A 18 -0.29 -15.20 -14.03
CA ALA A 18 0.33 -13.90 -14.28
C ALA A 18 -0.70 -12.90 -14.82
N PHE A 19 -0.68 -11.68 -14.28
CA PHE A 19 -1.57 -10.59 -14.66
C PHE A 19 -0.77 -9.42 -15.23
N THR A 20 -1.43 -8.52 -15.92
CA THR A 20 -0.80 -7.33 -16.52
C THR A 20 -0.10 -6.51 -15.43
N GLY A 21 1.19 -6.20 -15.63
CA GLY A 21 2.01 -5.45 -14.69
C GLY A 21 2.60 -6.28 -13.54
N PHE A 22 2.42 -7.62 -13.54
CA PHE A 22 2.96 -8.50 -12.49
C PHE A 22 4.48 -8.41 -12.38
N ALA A 23 5.19 -8.45 -13.51
CA ALA A 23 6.66 -8.41 -13.55
C ALA A 23 7.19 -7.08 -13.00
N GLU A 24 6.62 -5.97 -13.48
CA GLU A 24 6.98 -4.63 -13.03
C GLU A 24 6.69 -4.44 -11.53
N LEU A 25 5.52 -4.89 -11.06
CA LEU A 25 5.15 -4.78 -9.65
C LEU A 25 6.15 -5.52 -8.75
N ASN A 26 6.59 -6.72 -9.16
CA ASN A 26 7.61 -7.48 -8.44
C ASN A 26 9.00 -6.84 -8.50
N GLU A 27 9.37 -6.22 -9.61
CA GLU A 27 10.63 -5.48 -9.70
C GLU A 27 10.65 -4.30 -8.72
N TYR A 28 9.57 -3.51 -8.65
CA TYR A 28 9.45 -2.43 -7.67
C TYR A 28 9.45 -2.95 -6.24
N ARG A 29 8.73 -4.03 -5.98
CA ARG A 29 8.73 -4.65 -4.66
C ARG A 29 10.14 -5.07 -4.23
N ARG A 30 10.92 -5.64 -5.12
CA ARG A 30 12.32 -6.05 -4.85
C ARG A 30 13.17 -4.83 -4.46
N LYS A 31 13.10 -3.74 -5.22
CA LYS A 31 13.77 -2.47 -4.91
C LYS A 31 13.35 -1.91 -3.53
N LEU A 32 12.06 -1.95 -3.20
CA LEU A 32 11.56 -1.49 -1.90
C LEU A 32 12.04 -2.37 -0.74
N ARG A 33 12.18 -3.67 -0.96
CA ARG A 33 12.78 -4.58 0.03
C ARG A 33 14.26 -4.30 0.25
N GLU A 34 15.05 -4.11 -0.80
CA GLU A 34 16.45 -3.73 -0.72
C GLU A 34 16.62 -2.42 0.04
N LEU A 35 15.68 -1.51 -0.13
CA LEU A 35 15.57 -0.28 0.64
C LEU A 35 15.03 -0.48 2.08
N GLY A 36 14.63 -1.68 2.50
CA GLY A 36 14.05 -1.95 3.81
C GLY A 36 12.68 -1.30 4.04
N MET A 37 12.01 -0.88 2.97
CA MET A 37 10.66 -0.28 3.04
C MET A 37 9.55 -1.33 3.07
N ILE A 38 9.85 -2.57 2.76
CA ILE A 38 8.99 -3.75 2.83
C ILE A 38 9.79 -4.87 3.48
N GLY A 39 9.19 -5.60 4.39
CA GLY A 39 9.89 -6.67 5.10
C GLY A 39 9.07 -7.31 6.21
N VAL A 40 9.80 -7.77 7.22
CA VAL A 40 9.25 -8.23 8.50
C VAL A 40 9.93 -7.47 9.63
N ASP A 41 9.17 -7.14 10.66
CA ASP A 41 9.69 -6.50 11.86
C ASP A 41 10.40 -7.50 12.79
N ALA A 42 10.89 -7.02 13.95
CA ALA A 42 11.56 -7.84 14.95
C ALA A 42 10.66 -8.93 15.56
N ASN A 43 9.34 -8.81 15.43
CA ASN A 43 8.36 -9.79 15.91
C ASN A 43 7.95 -10.78 14.82
N GLY A 44 8.52 -10.67 13.60
CA GLY A 44 8.16 -11.49 12.45
C GLY A 44 6.87 -11.04 11.75
N ILE A 45 6.35 -9.84 12.05
CA ILE A 45 5.16 -9.28 11.41
C ILE A 45 5.57 -8.63 10.10
N GLY A 46 4.90 -9.04 8.99
CA GLY A 46 5.14 -8.46 7.67
C GLY A 46 4.62 -7.02 7.59
N PHE A 47 5.39 -6.14 6.96
CA PHE A 47 5.01 -4.77 6.67
C PHE A 47 5.27 -4.40 5.20
N GLY A 48 4.51 -3.42 4.72
CA GLY A 48 4.54 -2.97 3.34
C GLY A 48 3.80 -3.92 2.38
N ASN A 49 3.16 -3.35 1.38
CA ASN A 49 2.41 -4.09 0.37
C ASN A 49 2.25 -3.26 -0.90
N LEU A 50 1.94 -3.93 -2.01
CA LEU A 50 1.76 -3.30 -3.30
C LEU A 50 0.50 -3.84 -3.96
N SER A 51 -0.16 -2.97 -4.75
CA SER A 51 -1.27 -3.38 -5.60
C SER A 51 -1.20 -2.76 -6.99
N ILE A 52 -1.89 -3.39 -7.92
CA ILE A 52 -2.05 -2.90 -9.29
C ILE A 52 -3.50 -3.07 -9.72
N ARG A 53 -4.05 -2.04 -10.39
CA ARG A 53 -5.43 -2.05 -10.87
C ARG A 53 -5.62 -3.11 -11.96
N ASP A 54 -6.74 -3.81 -11.93
CA ASP A 54 -7.12 -4.78 -12.95
C ASP A 54 -7.88 -4.08 -14.09
N GLY A 55 -7.11 -3.63 -15.08
CA GLY A 55 -7.64 -2.86 -16.20
C GLY A 55 -8.31 -1.54 -15.77
N ALA A 56 -9.35 -1.13 -16.48
CA ALA A 56 -10.12 0.10 -16.19
C ALA A 56 -11.28 -0.18 -15.20
N THR A 57 -11.04 -0.99 -14.16
CA THR A 57 -12.06 -1.37 -13.17
C THR A 57 -11.69 -0.89 -11.77
N SER A 58 -12.60 -1.02 -10.80
CA SER A 58 -12.32 -0.84 -9.37
C SER A 58 -11.65 -2.07 -8.72
N ARG A 59 -11.45 -3.15 -9.48
CA ARG A 59 -10.75 -4.36 -9.02
C ARG A 59 -9.25 -4.16 -9.09
N PHE A 60 -8.51 -4.91 -8.27
CA PHE A 60 -7.05 -4.83 -8.26
C PHE A 60 -6.43 -6.10 -7.71
N TYR A 61 -5.20 -6.37 -8.12
CA TYR A 61 -4.35 -7.38 -7.49
C TYR A 61 -3.52 -6.73 -6.39
N ILE A 62 -3.38 -7.40 -5.26
CA ILE A 62 -2.60 -6.92 -4.11
C ILE A 62 -1.80 -8.08 -3.52
N THR A 63 -0.62 -7.79 -3.00
CA THR A 63 0.20 -8.77 -2.27
C THR A 63 -0.60 -9.39 -1.13
N GLY A 64 -0.47 -10.69 -0.96
CA GLY A 64 -1.15 -11.44 0.10
C GLY A 64 -0.67 -11.05 1.50
N SER A 65 -1.54 -11.26 2.49
CA SER A 65 -1.19 -11.07 3.90
C SER A 65 -0.01 -11.99 4.27
N GLY A 66 0.97 -11.44 5.01
CA GLY A 66 2.14 -12.18 5.48
C GLY A 66 3.26 -12.37 4.46
N THR A 67 3.17 -11.80 3.26
CA THR A 67 4.21 -11.93 2.21
C THR A 67 5.40 -11.00 2.37
N GLY A 68 5.43 -10.13 3.39
CA GLY A 68 6.51 -9.16 3.61
C GLY A 68 7.91 -9.77 3.65
N GLY A 69 8.05 -10.95 4.28
CA GLY A 69 9.32 -11.69 4.38
C GLY A 69 9.74 -12.44 3.11
N THR A 70 8.83 -12.72 2.17
CA THR A 70 9.13 -13.50 0.96
C THR A 70 9.97 -12.67 -0.01
N ALA A 71 11.06 -13.23 -0.53
CA ALA A 71 11.97 -12.50 -1.41
C ALA A 71 11.33 -12.21 -2.77
N ASP A 72 10.96 -13.23 -3.50
CA ASP A 72 10.32 -13.13 -4.80
C ASP A 72 8.91 -13.71 -4.72
N LEU A 73 7.93 -12.91 -5.13
CA LEU A 73 6.53 -13.35 -5.16
C LEU A 73 6.20 -13.98 -6.51
N ILE A 74 5.40 -15.03 -6.45
CA ILE A 74 4.76 -15.66 -7.61
C ILE A 74 3.28 -15.22 -7.66
N PRO A 75 2.57 -15.46 -8.77
CA PRO A 75 1.16 -15.02 -8.88
C PRO A 75 0.25 -15.51 -7.76
N SER A 76 0.50 -16.70 -7.20
CA SER A 76 -0.26 -17.26 -6.08
C SER A 76 -0.05 -16.54 -4.73
N ASP A 77 0.95 -15.66 -4.62
CA ASP A 77 1.18 -14.81 -3.46
C ASP A 77 0.35 -13.50 -3.49
N TYR A 78 -0.46 -13.36 -4.54
CA TYR A 78 -1.37 -12.22 -4.71
C TYR A 78 -2.82 -12.66 -4.52
N ALA A 79 -3.64 -11.72 -4.05
CA ALA A 79 -5.09 -11.83 -4.07
C ALA A 79 -5.67 -10.79 -5.04
N ARG A 80 -6.72 -11.14 -5.75
CA ARG A 80 -7.50 -10.22 -6.58
C ARG A 80 -8.70 -9.73 -5.81
N VAL A 81 -8.71 -8.47 -5.39
CA VAL A 81 -9.88 -7.84 -4.76
C VAL A 81 -10.92 -7.53 -5.84
N VAL A 82 -12.13 -8.07 -5.67
CA VAL A 82 -13.20 -8.00 -6.67
C VAL A 82 -14.43 -7.23 -6.20
N ALA A 83 -14.60 -7.05 -4.89
CA ALA A 83 -15.65 -6.22 -4.29
C ALA A 83 -15.24 -5.79 -2.89
N TYR A 84 -15.76 -4.65 -2.44
CA TYR A 84 -15.53 -4.12 -1.09
C TYR A 84 -16.69 -3.22 -0.65
N ASP A 85 -16.82 -3.06 0.67
CA ASP A 85 -17.79 -2.17 1.31
C ASP A 85 -17.11 -1.55 2.54
N PHE A 86 -16.79 -0.27 2.46
CA PHE A 86 -16.09 0.45 3.53
C PHE A 86 -16.92 0.50 4.82
N ALA A 87 -18.24 0.74 4.71
CA ALA A 87 -19.10 0.87 5.87
C ALA A 87 -19.21 -0.43 6.67
N LYS A 88 -19.10 -1.58 5.98
CA LYS A 88 -19.14 -2.91 6.61
C LYS A 88 -17.76 -3.42 7.00
N ASN A 89 -16.72 -2.67 6.74
CA ASN A 89 -15.33 -3.13 6.87
C ASN A 89 -15.14 -4.52 6.24
N TRP A 90 -15.55 -4.66 4.99
CA TRP A 90 -15.64 -5.94 4.30
C TRP A 90 -15.05 -5.87 2.89
N LEU A 91 -14.44 -6.96 2.46
CA LEU A 91 -14.07 -7.17 1.07
C LEU A 91 -14.24 -8.62 0.63
N ARG A 92 -14.32 -8.83 -0.69
CA ARG A 92 -14.22 -10.13 -1.33
C ARG A 92 -12.99 -10.17 -2.22
N CYS A 93 -12.17 -11.22 -2.04
CA CYS A 93 -11.02 -11.46 -2.88
C CYS A 93 -11.04 -12.88 -3.46
N GLU A 94 -10.45 -13.02 -4.63
CA GLU A 94 -10.15 -14.29 -5.31
C GLU A 94 -8.66 -14.58 -5.15
N GLY A 95 -8.30 -15.83 -4.94
CA GLY A 95 -6.90 -16.25 -4.86
C GLY A 95 -6.62 -17.33 -3.83
N PRO A 96 -5.40 -17.88 -3.85
CA PRO A 96 -4.96 -18.87 -2.85
C PRO A 96 -4.67 -18.23 -1.49
N THR A 97 -4.35 -16.94 -1.47
CA THR A 97 -4.04 -16.18 -0.25
C THR A 97 -5.13 -15.18 0.12
N VAL A 98 -5.09 -14.67 1.36
CA VAL A 98 -5.92 -13.56 1.83
C VAL A 98 -5.28 -12.24 1.39
N ALA A 99 -6.07 -11.29 0.93
CA ALA A 99 -5.59 -9.96 0.58
C ALA A 99 -4.94 -9.24 1.80
N SER A 100 -3.95 -8.39 1.55
CA SER A 100 -3.29 -7.59 2.59
C SER A 100 -4.30 -6.85 3.47
N SER A 101 -3.96 -6.67 4.75
CA SER A 101 -4.74 -5.88 5.73
C SER A 101 -5.02 -4.44 5.29
N GLU A 102 -4.22 -3.90 4.36
CA GLU A 102 -4.36 -2.54 3.82
C GLU A 102 -5.26 -2.45 2.58
N SER A 103 -5.88 -3.56 2.16
CA SER A 103 -6.65 -3.62 0.90
C SER A 103 -7.78 -2.60 0.81
N LEU A 104 -8.45 -2.27 1.91
CA LEU A 104 -9.51 -1.23 1.90
C LEU A 104 -8.92 0.17 1.74
N THR A 105 -7.73 0.43 2.25
CA THR A 105 -7.01 1.69 2.04
C THR A 105 -6.60 1.84 0.58
N HIS A 106 -6.09 0.76 -0.05
CA HIS A 106 -5.81 0.74 -1.49
C HIS A 106 -7.08 0.94 -2.32
N ALA A 107 -8.18 0.28 -1.95
CA ALA A 107 -9.48 0.47 -2.60
C ALA A 107 -9.95 1.94 -2.54
N ALA A 108 -9.74 2.62 -1.39
CA ALA A 108 -10.09 4.02 -1.22
C ALA A 108 -9.32 4.94 -2.18
N VAL A 109 -8.04 4.66 -2.43
CA VAL A 109 -7.24 5.37 -3.43
C VAL A 109 -7.79 5.12 -4.83
N TYR A 110 -7.99 3.86 -5.22
CA TYR A 110 -8.52 3.52 -6.55
C TYR A 110 -9.91 4.09 -6.83
N GLU A 111 -10.76 4.18 -5.81
CA GLU A 111 -12.10 4.77 -5.96
C GLU A 111 -12.05 6.30 -6.06
N SER A 112 -11.10 6.93 -5.35
CA SER A 112 -10.96 8.38 -5.33
C SER A 112 -10.31 8.94 -6.59
N GLU A 113 -9.39 8.18 -7.21
CA GLU A 113 -8.64 8.60 -8.39
C GLU A 113 -8.60 7.47 -9.44
N PRO A 114 -9.52 7.50 -10.44
CA PRO A 114 -9.63 6.44 -11.46
C PRO A 114 -8.38 6.25 -12.33
N THR A 115 -7.52 7.27 -12.44
CA THR A 115 -6.29 7.20 -13.23
C THR A 115 -5.15 6.51 -12.49
N VAL A 116 -5.28 6.23 -11.20
CA VAL A 116 -4.27 5.49 -10.43
C VAL A 116 -4.18 4.05 -10.95
N PHE A 117 -2.98 3.68 -11.38
CA PHE A 117 -2.68 2.35 -11.89
C PHE A 117 -2.14 1.41 -10.81
N SER A 118 -1.27 1.88 -9.93
CA SER A 118 -0.75 1.09 -8.82
C SER A 118 -0.64 1.90 -7.53
N VAL A 119 -0.69 1.20 -6.40
CA VAL A 119 -0.58 1.76 -5.05
C VAL A 119 0.47 0.97 -4.29
N ILE A 120 1.37 1.69 -3.63
CA ILE A 120 2.48 1.14 -2.86
C ILE A 120 2.40 1.64 -1.43
N HIS A 121 2.43 0.72 -0.48
CA HIS A 121 2.59 0.98 0.94
C HIS A 121 3.95 0.51 1.40
N GLY A 122 4.74 1.37 1.99
CA GLY A 122 6.08 1.04 2.51
C GLY A 122 6.40 1.80 3.79
N HIS A 123 7.37 1.33 4.56
CA HIS A 123 7.80 1.89 5.83
C HIS A 123 9.20 2.51 5.71
N ASP A 124 9.38 3.79 6.03
CA ASP A 124 10.67 4.47 6.12
C ASP A 124 10.60 5.70 7.04
N VAL A 125 11.29 5.67 8.17
CA VAL A 125 11.27 6.73 9.21
C VAL A 125 11.76 8.07 8.72
N LYS A 126 12.82 8.08 7.93
CA LYS A 126 13.46 9.34 7.51
C LYS A 126 12.62 10.06 6.49
N LEU A 127 12.05 9.29 5.60
CA LEU A 127 11.14 9.82 4.62
C LEU A 127 9.87 10.36 5.32
N TRP A 128 9.38 9.69 6.35
CA TRP A 128 8.27 10.17 7.17
C TRP A 128 8.61 11.49 7.87
N ALA A 129 9.79 11.59 8.50
CA ALA A 129 10.23 12.81 9.15
C ALA A 129 10.36 13.97 8.14
N ALA A 130 10.96 13.70 6.97
CA ALA A 130 11.07 14.69 5.91
C ALA A 130 9.72 15.15 5.37
N LEU A 131 8.75 14.24 5.25
CA LEU A 131 7.40 14.57 4.81
C LEU A 131 6.61 15.38 5.84
N LEU A 132 6.86 15.16 7.14
CA LEU A 132 6.30 16.01 8.20
C LEU A 132 6.82 17.43 8.12
N GLU A 133 8.11 17.60 7.88
CA GLU A 133 8.76 18.92 7.70
C GLU A 133 8.25 19.65 6.44
N GLU A 134 7.92 18.90 5.38
CA GLU A 134 7.38 19.44 4.12
C GLU A 134 5.85 19.68 4.17
N GLU A 135 5.20 19.53 5.34
CA GLU A 135 3.75 19.60 5.50
C GLU A 135 3.01 18.72 4.48
N ALA A 136 3.53 17.50 4.26
CA ALA A 136 2.94 16.56 3.32
C ALA A 136 1.50 16.22 3.71
N THR A 137 0.69 15.86 2.72
CA THR A 137 -0.68 15.43 2.92
C THR A 137 -0.75 14.23 3.86
N ALA A 138 -1.43 14.36 4.99
CA ALA A 138 -1.49 13.36 6.03
C ALA A 138 -2.93 13.02 6.44
N THR A 139 -3.17 11.75 6.81
CA THR A 139 -4.43 11.37 7.47
C THR A 139 -4.47 11.92 8.90
N PRO A 140 -5.66 12.06 9.51
CA PRO A 140 -5.78 12.46 10.91
C PRO A 140 -5.00 11.52 11.84
N LYS A 141 -4.41 12.08 12.90
CA LYS A 141 -3.75 11.30 13.95
C LYS A 141 -4.78 10.40 14.65
N GLY A 142 -4.37 9.17 14.96
CA GLY A 142 -5.19 8.21 15.71
C GLY A 142 -6.12 7.35 14.84
N VAL A 143 -6.13 7.52 13.52
CA VAL A 143 -6.86 6.61 12.63
C VAL A 143 -6.08 5.32 12.46
N GLU A 144 -6.69 4.18 12.81
CA GLU A 144 -6.03 2.87 12.78
C GLU A 144 -6.12 2.21 11.38
N TYR A 145 -5.09 1.39 11.06
CA TYR A 145 -5.10 0.57 9.82
C TYR A 145 -6.20 -0.48 9.84
N GLY A 146 -6.68 -0.86 8.64
CA GLY A 146 -7.68 -1.91 8.48
C GLY A 146 -9.07 -1.55 9.03
N THR A 147 -9.35 -0.26 9.26
CA THR A 147 -10.63 0.25 9.71
C THR A 147 -11.34 1.04 8.61
N PRO A 148 -12.68 1.22 8.67
CA PRO A 148 -13.39 2.10 7.75
C PRO A 148 -12.89 3.54 7.79
N GLU A 149 -12.47 4.02 8.96
CA GLU A 149 -12.05 5.38 9.21
C GLU A 149 -10.84 5.78 8.36
N ILE A 150 -9.85 4.87 8.17
CA ILE A 150 -8.71 5.15 7.31
C ILE A 150 -9.12 5.27 5.84
N ALA A 151 -10.03 4.41 5.37
CA ALA A 151 -10.54 4.49 4.01
C ALA A 151 -11.28 5.81 3.76
N TYR A 152 -12.12 6.25 4.70
CA TYR A 152 -12.80 7.54 4.62
C TYR A 152 -11.83 8.72 4.73
N ALA A 153 -10.81 8.64 5.57
CA ALA A 153 -9.78 9.68 5.68
C ALA A 153 -9.03 9.85 4.36
N VAL A 154 -8.60 8.75 3.73
CA VAL A 154 -7.94 8.78 2.41
C VAL A 154 -8.86 9.39 1.36
N ARG A 155 -10.12 8.97 1.26
CA ARG A 155 -11.09 9.54 0.32
C ARG A 155 -11.33 11.04 0.55
N ASN A 156 -11.31 11.49 1.80
CA ASN A 156 -11.43 12.91 2.13
C ASN A 156 -10.21 13.70 1.65
N LEU A 157 -9.00 13.17 1.82
CA LEU A 157 -7.78 13.82 1.36
C LEU A 157 -7.80 14.13 -0.15
N PHE A 158 -8.30 13.21 -0.97
CA PHE A 158 -8.47 13.45 -2.41
C PHE A 158 -9.47 14.57 -2.74
N LYS A 159 -10.41 14.88 -1.83
CA LYS A 159 -11.41 15.96 -2.03
C LYS A 159 -10.90 17.33 -1.58
N VAL A 160 -10.06 17.38 -0.54
CA VAL A 160 -9.71 18.63 0.15
C VAL A 160 -8.26 19.06 -0.05
N THR A 161 -7.45 18.26 -0.73
CA THR A 161 -6.03 18.54 -0.97
C THR A 161 -5.66 18.30 -2.43
N ASP A 162 -4.42 18.63 -2.78
CA ASP A 162 -3.83 18.35 -4.12
C ASP A 162 -3.19 16.96 -4.22
N MET A 163 -3.81 15.95 -3.60
CA MET A 163 -3.34 14.54 -3.60
C MET A 163 -3.06 14.01 -5.00
N GLU A 164 -3.91 14.35 -5.97
CA GLU A 164 -3.73 13.97 -7.37
C GLU A 164 -2.37 14.41 -7.95
N ARG A 165 -1.91 15.61 -7.56
CA ARG A 165 -0.60 16.15 -7.96
C ARG A 165 0.53 15.62 -7.11
N ARG A 166 0.35 15.55 -5.78
CA ARG A 166 1.40 15.13 -4.83
C ARG A 166 1.72 13.65 -4.94
N LYS A 167 0.72 12.82 -5.17
CA LYS A 167 0.82 11.35 -5.30
C LYS A 167 1.49 10.66 -4.10
N ILE A 168 1.44 11.31 -2.95
CA ILE A 168 2.02 10.85 -1.69
C ILE A 168 1.13 11.23 -0.53
N LEU A 169 0.85 10.30 0.37
CA LEU A 169 0.18 10.58 1.62
C LEU A 169 0.92 9.96 2.80
N GLN A 170 0.80 10.62 3.93
CA GLN A 170 1.41 10.21 5.18
C GLN A 170 0.33 9.72 6.15
N TRP A 171 0.66 8.70 6.94
CA TRP A 171 -0.23 8.19 7.96
C TRP A 171 0.36 8.30 9.37
N PRO A 172 0.03 9.35 10.12
CA PRO A 172 0.54 9.57 11.47
C PRO A 172 -0.09 8.68 12.55
N GLY A 173 -1.17 7.98 12.24
CA GLY A 173 -1.94 7.16 13.20
C GLY A 173 -1.31 5.81 13.54
N MET A 174 -0.31 5.35 12.83
CA MET A 174 0.53 4.23 13.24
C MET A 174 1.69 4.76 14.06
N LYS A 175 1.97 4.16 15.21
CA LYS A 175 3.17 4.50 16.02
C LYS A 175 4.48 4.35 15.24
N GLU A 176 4.41 3.78 14.04
CA GLU A 176 5.51 3.44 13.15
C GLU A 176 5.09 3.54 11.66
N GLY A 177 4.21 4.48 11.25
CA GLY A 177 3.69 4.46 9.89
C GLY A 177 3.63 5.80 9.15
N SER A 178 4.11 5.87 7.90
CA SER A 178 3.86 6.91 6.92
C SER A 178 3.63 6.34 5.52
N TRP A 179 3.00 7.13 4.62
CA TRP A 179 2.52 6.67 3.33
C TRP A 179 3.05 7.53 2.19
N HIS A 180 3.52 6.90 1.13
CA HIS A 180 4.03 7.56 -0.07
C HIS A 180 3.19 7.29 -1.30
N LEU A 181 3.08 8.31 -2.13
CA LEU A 181 2.49 8.23 -3.45
C LEU A 181 3.42 8.86 -4.49
N GLY A 182 3.78 8.18 -5.56
CA GLY A 182 4.66 8.74 -6.57
C GLY A 182 4.64 8.04 -7.90
N GLU A 183 5.10 8.75 -8.91
CA GLU A 183 5.34 8.21 -10.23
C GLU A 183 6.52 7.23 -10.16
N MET A 184 6.34 6.00 -10.63
CA MET A 184 7.39 5.00 -10.69
C MET A 184 8.40 5.31 -11.80
N ARG A 185 9.21 6.36 -11.61
CA ARG A 185 10.43 6.58 -12.40
C ARG A 185 11.63 6.40 -11.49
N GLU A 186 12.67 5.70 -11.96
CA GLU A 186 13.96 5.48 -11.26
C GLU A 186 14.52 6.73 -10.60
N LYS A 187 14.32 7.90 -11.21
CA LYS A 187 14.77 9.20 -10.71
C LYS A 187 14.12 9.65 -9.40
N ARG A 188 12.95 9.10 -9.00
CA ARG A 188 12.34 9.46 -7.72
C ARG A 188 12.77 8.55 -6.57
N LEU A 189 12.93 7.25 -6.81
CA LEU A 189 13.52 6.34 -5.81
C LEU A 189 14.95 6.78 -5.43
N GLY A 190 15.76 7.23 -6.39
CA GLY A 190 17.11 7.76 -6.14
C GLY A 190 17.14 9.01 -5.23
N ARG A 191 16.22 9.94 -5.38
CA ARG A 191 16.15 11.14 -4.52
C ARG A 191 15.80 10.84 -3.06
N TYR A 192 15.15 9.73 -2.80
CA TYR A 192 14.79 9.29 -1.44
C TYR A 192 15.89 8.43 -0.80
N SER A 193 16.70 7.71 -1.59
CA SER A 193 17.83 6.92 -1.07
C SER A 193 18.97 7.80 -0.53
N ASP A 194 19.20 8.98 -1.11
CA ASP A 194 20.28 9.88 -0.67
C ASP A 194 20.07 10.50 0.73
N ARG A 195 18.82 10.51 1.22
CA ARG A 195 18.50 11.04 2.55
C ARG A 195 18.62 9.99 3.69
N ARG A 196 19.16 8.81 3.42
CA ARG A 196 19.10 7.60 4.26
C ARG A 196 20.17 7.41 5.33
N SER A 197 21.10 8.34 5.57
CA SER A 197 22.13 8.11 6.58
C SER A 197 21.67 8.40 8.01
N GLU A 198 21.58 7.38 8.88
CA GLU A 198 21.50 7.44 10.34
C GLU A 198 20.15 7.58 11.07
N ALA A 199 19.25 6.61 11.06
CA ALA A 199 18.35 6.31 12.20
C ALA A 199 17.64 4.96 12.04
N LYS A 200 17.51 4.22 13.11
CA LYS A 200 16.78 2.94 13.20
C LYS A 200 15.42 3.18 13.84
N CYS A 201 14.38 3.17 13.07
CA CYS A 201 12.99 2.95 13.45
C CYS A 201 12.12 2.96 12.19
N SER A 202 11.09 2.15 12.05
CA SER A 202 10.35 1.97 10.79
C SER A 202 9.03 2.72 10.78
N VAL A 203 8.74 3.39 9.67
CA VAL A 203 7.54 4.22 9.48
C VAL A 203 7.00 4.04 8.07
N ALA A 204 5.70 4.03 7.85
CA ALA A 204 5.05 3.59 6.61
C ALA A 204 4.65 4.69 5.63
N ALA A 205 4.73 4.43 4.35
CA ALA A 205 4.35 5.35 3.28
C ALA A 205 3.66 4.67 2.08
N MET A 206 2.75 5.35 1.39
CA MET A 206 2.01 4.84 0.23
C MET A 206 2.27 5.66 -1.03
N LEU A 207 2.55 4.99 -2.13
CA LEU A 207 2.77 5.52 -3.47
C LEU A 207 1.68 5.05 -4.43
N TYR A 208 1.19 5.91 -5.35
CA TYR A 208 0.40 5.46 -6.48
C TYR A 208 0.93 5.96 -7.83
N VAL A 209 0.66 5.22 -8.89
CA VAL A 209 1.11 5.50 -10.25
C VAL A 209 -0.08 5.65 -11.17
N THR A 210 -0.06 6.72 -11.97
CA THR A 210 -0.92 6.88 -13.14
C THR A 210 -0.11 6.54 -14.39
N PRO A 211 -0.70 5.93 -15.42
CA PRO A 211 -0.04 5.80 -16.72
C PRO A 211 0.31 7.19 -17.29
N VAL A 212 1.39 7.27 -18.03
CA VAL A 212 1.74 8.45 -18.85
C VAL A 212 0.92 8.45 -20.11
#